data_3bee9b19531b7eb6c0350629070da059
#
_entry.id   3bee9b19531b7eb6c0350629070da059
#
_cell.length_a   1.000
_cell.length_b   1.000
_cell.length_c   1.000
_cell.angle_alpha   90.00
_cell.angle_beta   90.00
_cell.angle_gamma   90.00
#
_symmetry.space_group_name_H-M   'P 1'
#
loop_
_entity.id
_entity.type
_entity.pdbx_description
1 polymer ?
#
loop_
_entity_poly.entity_id
_entity_poly.type
_entity_poly.pdbx_seq_one_letter_code
_entity_poly.pdbx_strand_id
1 'polypeptide(L)'
;MGAMIPPSRKSCYNFRVTKINRVVDGDTIDVTIDLGFDLYKKERVRIAGVDTPEKRTRDKEEKALGIDATNWMKEKLDAAIKGDDELTIRTELKGGMGKYGRLLGWLYVGESNVSLNEQMITEGYAWEYDGGTKQKNFEELRAVSYTHLTLPTSDLV
;
A
#
# COMPACT_ATOMS: atom_id res chain seq x y z
N MET A 1 4.87 0.66 -15.76
CA MET A 1 5.90 0.63 -14.71
C MET A 1 6.18 1.98 -14.07
N GLY A 2 5.76 3.10 -14.68
CA GLY A 2 6.02 4.44 -14.16
C GLY A 2 5.51 4.69 -12.74
N ALA A 3 4.29 4.23 -12.42
CA ALA A 3 3.68 4.45 -11.10
C ALA A 3 4.30 3.61 -9.99
N MET A 4 4.99 2.50 -10.33
CA MET A 4 5.66 1.65 -9.36
C MET A 4 7.07 2.12 -9.02
N ILE A 5 7.64 3.00 -9.82
CA ILE A 5 8.96 3.55 -9.56
C ILE A 5 8.79 4.78 -8.67
N PRO A 6 9.23 4.73 -7.40
CA PRO A 6 9.12 5.90 -6.54
C PRO A 6 10.03 7.02 -7.06
N PRO A 7 9.67 8.29 -6.81
CA PRO A 7 10.50 9.40 -7.20
C PRO A 7 11.86 9.37 -6.49
N SER A 8 12.88 9.92 -7.12
CA SER A 8 14.21 10.02 -6.52
C SER A 8 14.18 10.99 -5.34
N ARG A 9 15.16 10.90 -4.46
CA ARG A 9 15.26 11.81 -3.31
C ARG A 9 15.26 13.28 -3.68
N LYS A 10 15.77 13.61 -4.86
CA LYS A 10 15.83 14.99 -5.35
C LYS A 10 14.48 15.52 -5.86
N SER A 11 13.54 14.63 -6.12
CA SER A 11 12.24 14.99 -6.72
C SER A 11 11.05 14.60 -5.84
N CYS A 12 11.28 14.39 -4.56
CA CYS A 12 10.20 13.97 -3.66
C CYS A 12 10.34 14.58 -2.27
N TYR A 13 9.25 14.50 -1.52
CA TYR A 13 9.25 14.71 -0.07
C TYR A 13 9.24 13.36 0.63
N ASN A 14 9.90 13.28 1.79
CA ASN A 14 9.84 12.15 2.69
C ASN A 14 9.37 12.66 4.05
N PHE A 15 8.29 12.07 4.54
CA PHE A 15 7.71 12.44 5.84
C PHE A 15 7.52 11.22 6.71
N ARG A 16 7.56 11.42 8.01
CA ARG A 16 7.20 10.38 8.99
C ARG A 16 5.68 10.28 9.09
N VAL A 17 5.17 9.06 9.12
CA VAL A 17 3.77 8.79 9.46
C VAL A 17 3.72 8.45 10.94
N THR A 18 3.01 9.25 11.72
CA THR A 18 2.97 9.09 13.18
C THR A 18 1.76 8.31 13.66
N LYS A 19 0.69 8.24 12.86
CA LYS A 19 -0.53 7.55 13.25
C LYS A 19 -1.26 7.02 12.02
N ILE A 20 -1.80 5.83 12.15
CA ILE A 20 -2.73 5.25 11.19
C ILE A 20 -4.13 5.49 11.74
N ASN A 21 -4.89 6.38 11.10
CA ASN A 21 -6.23 6.73 11.55
C ASN A 21 -7.25 5.68 11.08
N ARG A 22 -7.08 5.17 9.85
CA ARG A 22 -7.94 4.14 9.29
C ARG A 22 -7.29 3.50 8.05
N VAL A 23 -7.45 2.20 7.89
CA VAL A 23 -7.18 1.53 6.62
C VAL A 23 -8.52 1.35 5.93
N VAL A 24 -8.77 2.15 4.90
CA VAL A 24 -10.05 2.16 4.17
C VAL A 24 -10.15 0.93 3.28
N ASP A 25 -9.14 0.73 2.44
CA ASP A 25 -8.96 -0.42 1.56
C ASP A 25 -7.48 -0.78 1.56
N GLY A 26 -7.10 -1.86 0.93
CA GLY A 26 -5.69 -2.23 0.82
C GLY A 26 -4.83 -1.18 0.14
N ASP A 27 -5.43 -0.36 -0.72
CA ASP A 27 -4.75 0.68 -1.48
C ASP A 27 -5.08 2.12 -1.03
N THR A 28 -5.83 2.28 0.06
CA THR A 28 -6.26 3.60 0.55
C THR A 28 -6.23 3.64 2.07
N ILE A 29 -5.47 4.58 2.63
CA ILE A 29 -5.31 4.71 4.08
C ILE A 29 -5.50 6.17 4.51
N ASP A 30 -5.98 6.36 5.73
CA ASP A 30 -6.04 7.66 6.38
C ASP A 30 -4.96 7.71 7.45
N VAL A 31 -4.09 8.68 7.37
CA VAL A 31 -2.90 8.79 8.23
C VAL A 31 -2.71 10.21 8.76
N THR A 32 -1.91 10.32 9.82
CA THR A 32 -1.39 11.60 10.31
C THR A 32 0.08 11.66 9.95
N ILE A 33 0.45 12.71 9.22
CA ILE A 33 1.80 12.93 8.72
C ILE A 33 2.46 14.03 9.54
N ASP A 34 3.70 13.79 9.98
CA ASP A 34 4.53 14.76 10.67
C ASP A 34 5.27 15.58 9.61
N LEU A 35 4.93 16.87 9.54
CA LEU A 35 5.54 17.79 8.57
C LEU A 35 6.79 18.49 9.14
N GLY A 36 7.16 18.17 10.38
CA GLY A 36 8.20 18.88 11.08
C GLY A 36 7.67 20.15 11.74
N PHE A 37 8.49 20.78 12.60
CA PHE A 37 8.12 22.01 13.29
C PHE A 37 6.86 21.91 14.14
N ASP A 38 6.56 20.72 14.66
CA ASP A 38 5.31 20.43 15.40
C ASP A 38 4.04 20.62 14.57
N LEU A 39 4.15 20.48 13.24
CA LEU A 39 3.01 20.54 12.32
C LEU A 39 2.62 19.13 11.89
N TYR A 40 1.35 18.80 12.05
CA TYR A 40 0.80 17.49 11.68
C TYR A 40 -0.38 17.69 10.75
N LYS A 41 -0.50 16.81 9.76
CA LYS A 41 -1.59 16.87 8.81
C LYS A 41 -2.23 15.49 8.64
N LYS A 42 -3.56 15.46 8.70
CA LYS A 42 -4.33 14.25 8.37
C LYS A 42 -4.57 14.21 6.87
N GLU A 43 -4.22 13.09 6.27
CA GLU A 43 -4.37 12.91 4.82
C GLU A 43 -4.93 11.53 4.50
N ARG A 44 -5.74 11.49 3.45
CA ARG A 44 -6.11 10.23 2.79
C ARG A 44 -5.08 9.96 1.71
N VAL A 45 -4.41 8.83 1.82
CA VAL A 45 -3.32 8.44 0.92
C VAL A 45 -3.78 7.29 0.05
N ARG A 46 -3.59 7.45 -1.25
CA ARG A 46 -3.72 6.38 -2.23
C ARG A 46 -2.34 5.75 -2.40
N ILE A 47 -2.24 4.44 -2.16
CA ILE A 47 -0.97 3.72 -2.30
C ILE A 47 -0.60 3.70 -3.79
N ALA A 48 0.50 4.34 -4.13
CA ALA A 48 0.89 4.55 -5.52
C ALA A 48 1.28 3.24 -6.21
N GLY A 49 0.90 3.11 -7.47
CA GLY A 49 1.33 2.00 -8.32
C GLY A 49 0.63 0.67 -8.09
N VAL A 50 -0.37 0.62 -7.20
CA VAL A 50 -1.09 -0.62 -6.90
C VAL A 50 -2.59 -0.44 -7.06
N ASP A 51 -3.28 -1.54 -7.34
CA ASP A 51 -4.73 -1.63 -7.33
C ASP A 51 -5.11 -2.92 -6.61
N THR A 52 -6.01 -2.82 -5.63
CA THR A 52 -6.46 -3.97 -4.86
C THR A 52 -7.87 -4.39 -5.28
N PRO A 53 -8.24 -5.67 -5.05
CA PRO A 53 -9.62 -6.10 -5.30
C PRO A 53 -10.61 -5.30 -4.48
N GLU A 54 -11.80 -5.12 -5.04
CA GLU A 54 -12.86 -4.36 -4.38
C GLU A 54 -13.43 -5.13 -3.20
N LYS A 55 -13.48 -4.49 -2.06
CA LYS A 55 -14.06 -5.04 -0.84
C LYS A 55 -15.58 -4.85 -0.78
N ARG A 56 -16.09 -3.83 -1.47
CA ARG A 56 -17.52 -3.48 -1.51
C ARG A 56 -18.15 -3.94 -2.82
N THR A 57 -18.07 -5.22 -3.09
CA THR A 57 -18.62 -5.82 -4.31
C THR A 57 -19.56 -6.97 -3.94
N ARG A 58 -20.43 -7.35 -4.88
CA ARG A 58 -21.30 -8.52 -4.73
C ARG A 58 -20.58 -9.82 -5.08
N ASP A 59 -19.47 -9.72 -5.81
CA ASP A 59 -18.64 -10.87 -6.13
C ASP A 59 -17.92 -11.34 -4.86
N LYS A 60 -18.25 -12.53 -4.40
CA LYS A 60 -17.71 -13.07 -3.14
C LYS A 60 -16.22 -13.33 -3.20
N GLU A 61 -15.69 -13.73 -4.34
CA GLU A 61 -14.26 -13.98 -4.50
C GLU A 61 -13.47 -12.67 -4.47
N GLU A 62 -13.93 -11.69 -5.23
CA GLU A 62 -13.29 -10.37 -5.23
C GLU A 62 -13.35 -9.74 -3.85
N LYS A 63 -14.49 -9.82 -3.20
CA LYS A 63 -14.68 -9.29 -1.84
C LYS A 63 -13.70 -9.91 -0.85
N ALA A 64 -13.54 -11.24 -0.89
CA ALA A 64 -12.61 -11.95 -0.01
C ALA A 64 -11.17 -11.50 -0.25
N LEU A 65 -10.75 -11.35 -1.50
CA LEU A 65 -9.43 -10.87 -1.86
C LEU A 65 -9.22 -9.42 -1.42
N GLY A 66 -10.25 -8.59 -1.54
CA GLY A 66 -10.19 -7.19 -1.08
C GLY A 66 -10.05 -7.09 0.43
N ILE A 67 -10.75 -7.93 1.17
CA ILE A 67 -10.64 -8.00 2.64
C ILE A 67 -9.24 -8.48 3.03
N ASP A 68 -8.70 -9.48 2.35
CA ASP A 68 -7.35 -9.98 2.60
C ASP A 68 -6.30 -8.90 2.38
N ALA A 69 -6.40 -8.15 1.30
CA ALA A 69 -5.49 -7.04 1.02
C ALA A 69 -5.58 -5.96 2.10
N THR A 70 -6.78 -5.63 2.53
CA THR A 70 -7.02 -4.65 3.61
C THR A 70 -6.38 -5.12 4.91
N ASN A 71 -6.57 -6.39 5.27
CA ASN A 71 -6.02 -6.97 6.50
C ASN A 71 -4.49 -7.02 6.45
N TRP A 72 -3.91 -7.37 5.31
CA TRP A 72 -2.47 -7.37 5.13
C TRP A 72 -1.89 -5.96 5.39
N MET A 73 -2.51 -4.94 4.80
CA MET A 73 -2.07 -3.56 5.01
C MET A 73 -2.20 -3.13 6.46
N LYS A 74 -3.32 -3.48 7.12
CA LYS A 74 -3.50 -3.20 8.56
C LYS A 74 -2.39 -3.80 9.40
N GLU A 75 -2.07 -5.06 9.17
CA GLU A 75 -1.04 -5.77 9.93
C GLU A 75 0.34 -5.13 9.74
N LYS A 76 0.69 -4.80 8.49
CA LYS A 76 1.99 -4.17 8.19
C LYS A 76 2.12 -2.79 8.83
N LEU A 77 1.07 -1.98 8.75
CA LEU A 77 1.07 -0.64 9.31
C LEU A 77 1.06 -0.65 10.84
N ASP A 78 0.25 -1.52 11.44
CA ASP A 78 0.21 -1.66 12.90
C ASP A 78 1.56 -2.13 13.46
N ALA A 79 2.20 -3.08 12.80
CA ALA A 79 3.52 -3.56 13.20
C ALA A 79 4.56 -2.44 13.11
N ALA A 80 4.51 -1.61 12.08
CA ALA A 80 5.43 -0.49 11.92
C ALA A 80 5.24 0.56 13.01
N ILE A 81 3.99 0.92 13.29
CA ILE A 81 3.67 1.95 14.31
C ILE A 81 4.00 1.49 15.73
N LYS A 82 3.74 0.21 16.04
CA LYS A 82 3.99 -0.35 17.38
C LYS A 82 5.44 -0.74 17.59
N GLY A 83 6.18 -0.98 16.52
CA GLY A 83 7.56 -1.37 16.57
C GLY A 83 8.51 -0.18 16.73
N ASP A 84 9.80 -0.47 16.76
CA ASP A 84 10.85 0.54 16.84
C ASP A 84 11.17 1.13 15.46
N ASP A 85 10.61 0.57 14.40
CA ASP A 85 10.87 1.02 13.04
C ASP A 85 10.03 2.26 12.71
N GLU A 86 10.64 3.16 11.96
CA GLU A 86 9.98 4.37 11.50
C GLU A 86 9.15 4.06 10.24
N LEU A 87 7.91 4.53 10.21
CA LEU A 87 7.09 4.46 9.00
C LEU A 87 7.21 5.79 8.26
N THR A 88 7.68 5.72 7.02
CA THR A 88 7.92 6.89 6.17
C THR A 88 7.03 6.85 4.95
N ILE A 89 6.52 8.01 4.55
CA ILE A 89 5.80 8.18 3.28
C ILE A 89 6.65 9.04 2.36
N ARG A 90 6.81 8.59 1.12
CA ARG A 90 7.45 9.35 0.04
C ARG A 90 6.40 9.85 -0.92
N THR A 91 6.43 11.12 -1.28
CA THR A 91 5.49 11.74 -2.21
C THR A 91 6.25 12.58 -3.24
N GLU A 92 5.65 12.84 -4.39
CA GLU A 92 6.25 13.70 -5.41
C GLU A 92 6.19 15.18 -5.01
N LEU A 93 7.17 15.96 -5.44
CA LEU A 93 7.21 17.41 -5.22
C LEU A 93 6.09 18.13 -5.97
N LYS A 94 5.75 17.62 -7.17
CA LYS A 94 4.71 18.19 -8.02
C LYS A 94 3.75 17.09 -8.42
N GLY A 95 2.46 17.41 -8.49
CA GLY A 95 1.46 16.45 -8.91
C GLY A 95 1.31 15.29 -7.94
N GLY A 96 1.69 15.47 -6.68
CA GLY A 96 1.57 14.43 -5.66
C GLY A 96 0.15 14.02 -5.36
N MET A 97 -0.84 14.78 -5.83
CA MET A 97 -2.25 14.45 -5.68
C MET A 97 -2.71 13.66 -6.89
N GLY A 98 -3.38 12.54 -6.65
CA GLY A 98 -3.90 11.69 -7.69
C GLY A 98 -5.16 12.26 -8.35
N LYS A 99 -5.75 11.45 -9.27
CA LYS A 99 -6.92 11.78 -10.09
C LYS A 99 -8.08 12.43 -9.33
N TYR A 100 -8.28 12.05 -8.08
CA TYR A 100 -9.42 12.50 -7.26
C TYR A 100 -8.98 13.37 -6.10
N GLY A 101 -7.85 14.05 -6.22
CA GLY A 101 -7.31 14.89 -5.16
C GLY A 101 -6.74 14.11 -3.98
N ARG A 102 -6.48 12.82 -4.15
CA ARG A 102 -5.86 11.99 -3.12
C ARG A 102 -4.34 12.06 -3.24
N LEU A 103 -3.69 12.15 -2.09
CA LEU A 103 -2.22 12.12 -2.06
C LEU A 103 -1.73 10.74 -2.48
N LEU A 104 -0.84 10.68 -3.47
CA LEU A 104 -0.18 9.44 -3.85
C LEU A 104 1.08 9.24 -3.01
N GLY A 105 1.24 8.05 -2.45
CA GLY A 105 2.37 7.79 -1.57
C GLY A 105 2.99 6.41 -1.73
N TRP A 106 4.28 6.36 -1.46
CA TRP A 106 5.05 5.12 -1.32
C TRP A 106 5.43 4.99 0.16
N LEU A 107 5.12 3.86 0.77
CA LEU A 107 5.34 3.61 2.20
C LEU A 107 6.57 2.75 2.42
N TYR A 108 7.39 3.15 3.37
CA TYR A 108 8.62 2.42 3.74
C TYR A 108 8.66 2.21 5.24
N VAL A 109 9.10 1.03 5.65
CA VAL A 109 9.27 0.67 7.06
C VAL A 109 10.76 0.57 7.38
N GLY A 110 11.22 1.34 8.36
CA GLY A 110 12.61 1.35 8.80
C GLY A 110 13.55 1.76 7.67
N GLU A 111 14.63 1.03 7.53
CA GLU A 111 15.65 1.28 6.50
C GLU A 111 15.43 0.46 5.23
N SER A 112 14.29 -0.22 5.10
CA SER A 112 13.99 -1.03 3.93
C SER A 112 13.96 -0.19 2.66
N ASN A 113 14.57 -0.69 1.61
CA ASN A 113 14.50 -0.07 0.27
C ASN A 113 13.31 -0.57 -0.54
N VAL A 114 12.58 -1.56 -0.01
CA VAL A 114 11.40 -2.13 -0.67
C VAL A 114 10.16 -1.52 -0.04
N SER A 115 9.37 -0.81 -0.84
CA SER A 115 8.14 -0.19 -0.34
C SER A 115 7.08 -1.23 -0.01
N LEU A 116 6.14 -0.87 0.87
CA LEU A 116 4.96 -1.71 1.10
C LEU A 116 4.14 -1.85 -0.19
N ASN A 117 4.17 -0.83 -1.05
CA ASN A 117 3.55 -0.86 -2.37
C ASN A 117 4.04 -2.08 -3.18
N GLU A 118 5.36 -2.22 -3.28
CA GLU A 118 5.98 -3.32 -4.02
C GLU A 118 5.74 -4.67 -3.34
N GLN A 119 5.85 -4.72 -2.01
CA GLN A 119 5.62 -5.94 -1.25
C GLN A 119 4.20 -6.47 -1.45
N MET A 120 3.22 -5.58 -1.50
CA MET A 120 1.82 -5.94 -1.72
C MET A 120 1.62 -6.67 -3.04
N ILE A 121 2.30 -6.23 -4.09
CA ILE A 121 2.26 -6.89 -5.41
C ILE A 121 3.00 -8.21 -5.36
N THR A 122 4.20 -8.22 -4.81
CA THR A 122 5.04 -9.42 -4.73
C THR A 122 4.35 -10.54 -3.95
N GLU A 123 3.63 -10.20 -2.89
CA GLU A 123 2.91 -11.18 -2.08
C GLU A 123 1.51 -11.52 -2.61
N GLY A 124 1.11 -10.95 -3.74
CA GLY A 124 -0.11 -11.32 -4.44
C GLY A 124 -1.39 -10.68 -3.96
N TYR A 125 -1.31 -9.56 -3.23
CA TYR A 125 -2.50 -8.87 -2.72
C TYR A 125 -3.00 -7.75 -3.62
N ALA A 126 -2.20 -7.33 -4.59
CA ALA A 126 -2.54 -6.23 -5.49
C ALA A 126 -1.98 -6.44 -6.88
N TRP A 127 -2.59 -5.78 -7.85
CA TRP A 127 -2.05 -5.65 -9.21
C TRP A 127 -1.19 -4.41 -9.31
N GLU A 128 -0.24 -4.44 -10.22
CA GLU A 128 0.47 -3.24 -10.63
C GLU A 128 -0.47 -2.32 -11.39
N TYR A 129 -0.45 -1.02 -11.08
CA TYR A 129 -1.35 -0.04 -11.67
C TYR A 129 -0.61 1.26 -11.99
N ASP A 130 -0.70 1.71 -13.22
CA ASP A 130 -0.01 2.91 -13.72
C ASP A 130 -0.91 4.14 -13.85
N GLY A 131 -2.16 4.05 -13.39
CA GLY A 131 -3.13 5.13 -13.53
C GLY A 131 -4.00 5.04 -14.78
N GLY A 132 -3.76 4.07 -15.64
CA GLY A 132 -4.55 3.83 -16.85
C GLY A 132 -5.77 2.96 -16.60
N THR A 133 -6.18 2.21 -17.61
CA THR A 133 -7.29 1.28 -17.51
C THR A 133 -6.94 0.12 -16.61
N LYS A 134 -7.79 -0.16 -15.64
CA LYS A 134 -7.61 -1.30 -14.74
C LYS A 134 -7.84 -2.61 -15.47
N GLN A 135 -6.85 -3.49 -15.44
CA GLN A 135 -7.00 -4.85 -15.91
C GLN A 135 -6.99 -5.78 -14.70
N LYS A 136 -8.17 -6.24 -14.32
CA LYS A 136 -8.32 -7.08 -13.14
C LYS A 136 -8.20 -8.55 -13.52
N ASN A 137 -7.03 -9.13 -13.34
CA ASN A 137 -6.80 -10.54 -13.53
C ASN A 137 -6.82 -11.25 -12.18
N PHE A 138 -8.00 -11.71 -11.77
CA PHE A 138 -8.19 -12.35 -10.47
C PHE A 138 -7.47 -13.69 -10.36
N GLU A 139 -7.34 -14.40 -11.47
CA GLU A 139 -6.64 -15.67 -11.47
C GLU A 139 -5.16 -15.52 -11.17
N GLU A 140 -4.55 -14.45 -11.66
CA GLU A 140 -3.17 -14.13 -11.37
C GLU A 140 -2.96 -13.88 -9.86
N LEU A 141 -3.84 -13.11 -9.23
CA LEU A 141 -3.77 -12.88 -7.79
C LEU A 141 -4.01 -14.16 -7.01
N ARG A 142 -5.03 -14.92 -7.39
CA ARG A 142 -5.36 -16.19 -6.73
C ARG A 142 -4.21 -17.18 -6.80
N ALA A 143 -3.59 -17.31 -7.97
CA ALA A 143 -2.47 -18.22 -8.16
C ALA A 143 -1.29 -17.84 -7.26
N VAL A 144 -0.93 -16.57 -7.20
CA VAL A 144 0.14 -16.09 -6.34
C VAL A 144 -0.21 -16.26 -4.87
N SER A 145 -1.41 -15.85 -4.46
CA SER A 145 -1.87 -15.98 -3.07
C SER A 145 -1.92 -17.45 -2.63
N TYR A 146 -2.44 -18.33 -3.50
CA TYR A 146 -2.49 -19.77 -3.21
C TYR A 146 -1.09 -20.34 -3.02
N THR A 147 -0.16 -20.02 -3.91
CA THR A 147 1.23 -20.48 -3.81
C THR A 147 1.87 -19.98 -2.52
N HIS A 148 1.65 -18.74 -2.18
CA HIS A 148 2.16 -18.13 -0.94
C HIS A 148 1.60 -18.83 0.30
N LEU A 149 0.32 -19.15 0.31
CA LEU A 149 -0.33 -19.80 1.45
C LEU A 149 0.06 -21.26 1.60
N THR A 150 0.36 -21.97 0.52
CA THR A 150 0.72 -23.39 0.58
C THR A 150 2.17 -23.62 1.00
N LEU A 151 3.07 -22.69 0.74
CA LEU A 151 4.49 -22.83 1.12
C LEU A 151 4.70 -23.09 2.61
N PRO A 152 4.10 -22.32 3.52
CA PRO A 152 4.23 -22.60 4.95
C PRO A 152 3.66 -23.96 5.35
N THR A 153 2.58 -24.38 4.71
CA THR A 153 1.95 -25.67 4.99
C THR A 153 2.87 -26.82 4.56
N SER A 154 3.54 -26.69 3.44
CA SER A 154 4.50 -27.68 2.95
C SER A 154 5.69 -27.82 3.91
N ASP A 155 6.13 -26.76 4.50
CA ASP A 155 7.24 -26.74 5.42
C ASP A 155 6.93 -27.44 6.75
N LEU A 156 5.66 -27.59 7.07
CA LEU A 156 5.22 -28.25 8.30
C LEU A 156 5.15 -29.77 8.17
N VAL A 157 5.27 -30.26 6.98
CA VAL A 157 5.26 -31.70 6.69
C VAL A 157 6.67 -32.23 6.59
#